data_ac8591c0879bea4bd4801c38c9914593
#
_entry.id   ac8591c0879bea4bd4801c38c9914593
#
_cell.length_a   1.000
_cell.length_b   1.000
_cell.length_c   1.000
_cell.angle_alpha   90.00
_cell.angle_beta   90.00
_cell.angle_gamma   90.00
#
_symmetry.space_group_name_H-M   'P 1'
#
loop_
_entity.id
_entity.type
_entity.pdbx_description
1 polymer ?
#
loop_
_entity_poly.entity_id
_entity_poly.type
_entity_poly.pdbx_seq_one_letter_code
_entity_poly.pdbx_strand_id
1 'polypeptide(L)'
;DPLFASLQSKEIDMGISGITITDERKQSYDFSAPYFEATQVILVKQGSPVKNALDLKGKTIGVQNATTGQEAAEKLFGKGPHIKKFETTVVAIMELLNGGVDAVITDNAVANEYVKNNPNKKLQVIEDPKNFASEYYGMIFPKNSELKAKVDEALKNVINSGKYTEIYKKWFGKEPKLDRLKQQ
;
A
#
# COMPACT_ATOMS: atom_id res chain seq x y z
N ASP A 1 -1.42 10.86 9.80
CA ASP A 1 -2.22 10.86 8.57
C ASP A 1 -3.57 11.54 8.82
N PRO A 2 -3.95 12.56 8.02
CA PRO A 2 -5.20 13.32 8.22
C PRO A 2 -6.46 12.44 8.22
N LEU A 3 -6.50 11.36 7.42
CA LEU A 3 -7.65 10.46 7.34
C LEU A 3 -7.95 9.78 8.69
N PHE A 4 -6.92 9.31 9.40
CA PHE A 4 -7.10 8.69 10.71
C PHE A 4 -7.59 9.69 11.75
N ALA A 5 -7.08 10.92 11.71
CA ALA A 5 -7.54 12.00 12.59
C ALA A 5 -9.01 12.34 12.33
N SER A 6 -9.44 12.47 11.07
CA SER A 6 -10.82 12.74 10.68
C SER A 6 -11.79 11.61 11.06
N LEU A 7 -11.34 10.35 11.05
CA LEU A 7 -12.12 9.22 11.56
C LEU A 7 -12.30 9.30 13.09
N GLN A 8 -11.23 9.64 13.83
CA GLN A 8 -11.29 9.78 15.29
C GLN A 8 -12.19 10.93 15.72
N SER A 9 -12.13 12.06 15.02
CA SER A 9 -12.98 13.23 15.28
C SER A 9 -14.41 13.06 14.78
N LYS A 10 -14.71 11.95 14.08
CA LYS A 10 -16.01 11.67 13.44
C LYS A 10 -16.43 12.72 12.40
N GLU A 11 -15.47 13.39 11.79
CA GLU A 11 -15.69 14.27 10.63
C GLU A 11 -16.04 13.48 9.37
N ILE A 12 -15.58 12.23 9.30
CA ILE A 12 -15.91 11.28 8.24
C ILE A 12 -16.40 9.98 8.86
N ASP A 13 -17.31 9.28 8.17
CA ASP A 13 -17.92 8.04 8.65
C ASP A 13 -17.12 6.80 8.25
N MET A 14 -16.34 6.89 7.17
CA MET A 14 -15.47 5.82 6.68
C MET A 14 -14.36 6.37 5.78
N GLY A 15 -13.32 5.56 5.60
CA GLY A 15 -12.23 5.81 4.67
C GLY A 15 -12.01 4.64 3.70
N ILE A 16 -11.71 4.94 2.44
CA ILE A 16 -11.27 3.98 1.43
C ILE A 16 -10.10 4.60 0.67
N SER A 17 -8.87 4.20 1.02
CA SER A 17 -7.65 4.85 0.51
C SER A 17 -6.43 3.91 0.54
N GLY A 18 -6.60 2.65 0.12
CA GLY A 18 -5.50 1.67 0.15
C GLY A 18 -4.95 1.44 1.55
N ILE A 19 -5.82 1.35 2.56
CA ILE A 19 -5.41 1.21 3.95
C ILE A 19 -5.27 -0.26 4.29
N THR A 20 -4.04 -0.68 4.57
CA THR A 20 -3.75 -2.05 4.99
C THR A 20 -4.39 -2.36 6.34
N ILE A 21 -5.09 -3.50 6.40
CA ILE A 21 -5.62 -4.09 7.62
C ILE A 21 -4.45 -4.61 8.44
N THR A 22 -4.21 -4.05 9.62
CA THR A 22 -3.20 -4.53 10.58
C THR A 22 -3.80 -4.72 11.96
N ASP A 23 -3.21 -5.61 12.77
CA ASP A 23 -3.68 -5.84 14.13
C ASP A 23 -3.53 -4.62 15.01
N GLU A 24 -2.49 -3.80 14.78
CA GLU A 24 -2.32 -2.53 15.47
C GLU A 24 -3.46 -1.57 15.16
N ARG A 25 -3.78 -1.37 13.88
CA ARG A 25 -4.87 -0.49 13.44
C ARG A 25 -6.24 -0.98 13.91
N LYS A 26 -6.46 -2.30 13.96
CA LYS A 26 -7.69 -2.91 14.48
C LYS A 26 -7.94 -2.59 15.98
N GLN A 27 -6.94 -2.18 16.73
CA GLN A 27 -7.14 -1.75 18.12
C GLN A 27 -7.97 -0.46 18.21
N SER A 28 -7.77 0.46 17.28
CA SER A 28 -8.40 1.80 17.28
C SER A 28 -9.53 1.96 16.27
N TYR A 29 -9.59 1.11 15.24
CA TYR A 29 -10.53 1.22 14.13
C TYR A 29 -11.16 -0.13 13.80
N ASP A 30 -12.34 -0.08 13.19
CA ASP A 30 -12.94 -1.25 12.55
C ASP A 30 -12.62 -1.24 11.05
N PHE A 31 -12.50 -2.43 10.47
CA PHE A 31 -12.25 -2.63 9.04
C PHE A 31 -13.35 -3.44 8.39
N SER A 32 -13.63 -3.16 7.12
CA SER A 32 -14.43 -4.05 6.28
C SER A 32 -13.70 -5.38 6.05
N ALA A 33 -14.39 -6.32 5.44
CA ALA A 33 -13.73 -7.42 4.72
C ALA A 33 -12.72 -6.84 3.72
N PRO A 34 -11.63 -7.56 3.41
CA PRO A 34 -10.62 -7.09 2.48
C PRO A 34 -11.20 -6.93 1.07
N TYR A 35 -10.82 -5.84 0.39
CA TYR A 35 -11.23 -5.59 -0.99
C TYR A 35 -10.08 -5.64 -2.00
N PHE A 36 -8.82 -5.70 -1.55
CA PHE A 36 -7.65 -5.72 -2.44
C PHE A 36 -6.47 -6.41 -1.76
N GLU A 37 -5.72 -7.23 -2.51
CA GLU A 37 -4.44 -7.80 -2.08
C GLU A 37 -3.30 -6.93 -2.61
N ALA A 38 -2.44 -6.45 -1.73
CA ALA A 38 -1.25 -5.66 -2.04
C ALA A 38 0.02 -6.35 -1.53
N THR A 39 1.15 -5.89 -2.02
CA THR A 39 2.48 -6.24 -1.50
C THR A 39 3.36 -5.00 -1.51
N GLN A 40 4.33 -4.92 -0.61
CA GLN A 40 5.38 -3.92 -0.73
C GLN A 40 6.29 -4.26 -1.90
N VAL A 41 6.76 -3.24 -2.60
CA VAL A 41 7.74 -3.34 -3.68
C VAL A 41 8.82 -2.30 -3.53
N ILE A 42 9.93 -2.48 -4.24
CA ILE A 42 11.04 -1.55 -4.28
C ILE A 42 10.99 -0.81 -5.61
N LEU A 43 10.97 0.52 -5.57
CA LEU A 43 11.09 1.38 -6.72
C LEU A 43 12.49 1.96 -6.78
N VAL A 44 13.18 1.77 -7.91
CA VAL A 44 14.54 2.26 -8.16
C VAL A 44 14.64 2.89 -9.54
N LYS A 45 15.71 3.64 -9.79
CA LYS A 45 16.05 4.06 -11.16
C LYS A 45 16.45 2.86 -12.02
N GLN A 46 16.11 2.87 -13.30
CA GLN A 46 16.61 1.88 -14.25
C GLN A 46 18.14 1.84 -14.23
N GLY A 47 18.70 0.62 -14.29
CA GLY A 47 20.14 0.40 -14.18
C GLY A 47 20.68 0.33 -12.74
N SER A 48 19.81 0.46 -11.73
CA SER A 48 20.20 0.17 -10.35
C SER A 48 20.65 -1.29 -10.20
N PRO A 49 21.69 -1.56 -9.38
CA PRO A 49 22.15 -2.92 -9.09
C PRO A 49 21.22 -3.68 -8.13
N VAL A 50 20.23 -3.01 -7.53
CA VAL A 50 19.29 -3.59 -6.58
C VAL A 50 18.41 -4.62 -7.29
N LYS A 51 18.33 -5.83 -6.73
CA LYS A 51 17.53 -6.97 -7.23
C LYS A 51 16.49 -7.45 -6.24
N ASN A 52 16.69 -7.18 -4.97
CA ASN A 52 15.83 -7.59 -3.86
C ASN A 52 16.02 -6.66 -2.66
N ALA A 53 15.24 -6.84 -1.60
CA ALA A 53 15.30 -6.00 -0.42
C ALA A 53 16.66 -6.01 0.28
N LEU A 54 17.35 -7.15 0.31
CA LEU A 54 18.64 -7.25 1.01
C LEU A 54 19.75 -6.40 0.37
N ASP A 55 19.63 -6.10 -0.92
CA ASP A 55 20.57 -5.21 -1.63
C ASP A 55 20.42 -3.75 -1.20
N LEU A 56 19.38 -3.42 -0.42
CA LEU A 56 19.19 -2.07 0.14
C LEU A 56 19.97 -1.83 1.43
N LYS A 57 20.68 -2.84 1.96
CA LYS A 57 21.52 -2.66 3.15
C LYS A 57 22.57 -1.56 2.92
N GLY A 58 22.58 -0.59 3.81
CA GLY A 58 23.50 0.56 3.73
C GLY A 58 23.09 1.65 2.72
N LYS A 59 21.92 1.52 2.08
CA LYS A 59 21.36 2.51 1.17
C LYS A 59 20.32 3.39 1.89
N THR A 60 20.03 4.53 1.29
CA THR A 60 18.98 5.43 1.77
C THR A 60 17.65 5.09 1.14
N ILE A 61 16.63 4.86 1.95
CA ILE A 61 15.30 4.40 1.53
C ILE A 61 14.28 5.48 1.82
N GLY A 62 13.50 5.84 0.82
CA GLY A 62 12.34 6.71 0.95
C GLY A 62 11.07 5.90 1.22
N VAL A 63 10.24 6.36 2.14
CA VAL A 63 8.94 5.79 2.48
C VAL A 63 7.92 6.89 2.74
N GLN A 64 6.64 6.61 2.54
CA GLN A 64 5.61 7.50 3.06
C GLN A 64 5.46 7.27 4.56
N ASN A 65 5.36 8.35 5.33
CA ASN A 65 5.18 8.29 6.77
C ASN A 65 3.88 7.57 7.18
N ALA A 66 3.92 6.82 8.28
CA ALA A 66 2.78 6.10 8.87
C ALA A 66 2.15 5.03 7.94
N THR A 67 2.96 4.41 7.08
CA THR A 67 2.54 3.32 6.19
C THR A 67 3.18 1.99 6.56
N THR A 68 2.60 0.89 6.09
CA THR A 68 3.20 -0.45 6.19
C THR A 68 4.51 -0.56 5.38
N GLY A 69 4.71 0.28 4.36
CA GLY A 69 6.00 0.42 3.67
C GLY A 69 7.11 0.95 4.57
N GLN A 70 6.81 1.93 5.43
CA GLN A 70 7.73 2.37 6.46
C GLN A 70 8.03 1.26 7.46
N GLU A 71 7.00 0.57 7.96
CA GLU A 71 7.15 -0.53 8.92
C GLU A 71 8.01 -1.67 8.33
N ALA A 72 7.79 -2.04 7.07
CA ALA A 72 8.58 -3.05 6.36
C ALA A 72 10.05 -2.64 6.24
N ALA A 73 10.33 -1.39 5.88
CA ALA A 73 11.69 -0.86 5.80
C ALA A 73 12.36 -0.86 7.19
N GLU A 74 11.69 -0.38 8.23
CA GLU A 74 12.21 -0.34 9.60
C GLU A 74 12.43 -1.75 10.17
N LYS A 75 11.59 -2.72 9.81
CA LYS A 75 11.75 -4.12 10.22
C LYS A 75 12.98 -4.77 9.59
N LEU A 76 13.25 -4.49 8.32
CA LEU A 76 14.38 -5.09 7.59
C LEU A 76 15.72 -4.43 7.89
N PHE A 77 15.74 -3.12 8.08
CA PHE A 77 16.98 -2.34 8.14
C PHE A 77 17.19 -1.60 9.47
N GLY A 78 16.24 -1.69 10.39
CA GLY A 78 16.26 -0.92 11.64
C GLY A 78 15.80 0.53 11.45
N LYS A 79 15.37 1.15 12.54
CA LYS A 79 15.03 2.59 12.55
C LYS A 79 16.29 3.42 12.50
N GLY A 80 16.30 4.48 11.68
CA GLY A 80 17.45 5.36 11.59
C GLY A 80 17.33 6.38 10.45
N PRO A 81 18.34 7.28 10.31
CA PRO A 81 18.32 8.35 9.33
C PRO A 81 18.42 7.88 7.87
N HIS A 82 18.78 6.61 7.65
CA HIS A 82 18.79 5.98 6.33
C HIS A 82 17.38 5.69 5.80
N ILE A 83 16.35 5.69 6.65
CA ILE A 83 14.95 5.63 6.23
C ILE A 83 14.37 7.03 6.30
N LYS A 84 14.22 7.67 5.14
CA LYS A 84 13.65 9.01 5.00
C LYS A 84 12.15 8.95 4.83
N LYS A 85 11.43 9.60 5.72
CA LYS A 85 9.98 9.64 5.77
C LYS A 85 9.46 10.88 5.06
N PHE A 86 8.53 10.70 4.15
CA PHE A 86 7.92 11.77 3.37
C PHE A 86 6.40 11.80 3.62
N GLU A 87 5.80 12.93 3.38
CA GLU A 87 4.36 13.12 3.55
C GLU A 87 3.54 12.27 2.56
N THR A 88 4.04 12.14 1.32
CA THR A 88 3.41 11.32 0.28
C THR A 88 4.43 10.44 -0.44
N THR A 89 3.96 9.32 -1.01
CA THR A 89 4.79 8.47 -1.87
C THR A 89 5.33 9.22 -3.08
N VAL A 90 4.56 10.16 -3.64
CA VAL A 90 5.01 10.97 -4.79
C VAL A 90 6.23 11.82 -4.43
N VAL A 91 6.25 12.42 -3.25
CA VAL A 91 7.43 13.18 -2.75
C VAL A 91 8.62 12.25 -2.56
N ALA A 92 8.43 11.06 -2.01
CA ALA A 92 9.51 10.06 -1.90
C ALA A 92 10.07 9.67 -3.27
N ILE A 93 9.21 9.50 -4.29
CA ILE A 93 9.65 9.20 -5.66
C ILE A 93 10.39 10.40 -6.29
N MET A 94 9.96 11.61 -6.03
CA MET A 94 10.70 12.81 -6.48
C MET A 94 12.11 12.85 -5.89
N GLU A 95 12.26 12.50 -4.62
CA GLU A 95 13.59 12.37 -3.96
C GLU A 95 14.42 11.24 -4.57
N LEU A 96 13.82 10.13 -4.95
CA LEU A 96 14.51 9.07 -5.70
C LEU A 96 15.04 9.61 -7.04
N LEU A 97 14.22 10.33 -7.79
CA LEU A 97 14.61 10.91 -9.08
C LEU A 97 15.74 11.93 -8.94
N ASN A 98 15.72 12.73 -7.87
CA ASN A 98 16.73 13.73 -7.57
C ASN A 98 18.01 13.15 -6.94
N GLY A 99 18.01 11.87 -6.55
CA GLY A 99 19.14 11.21 -5.90
C GLY A 99 19.23 11.44 -4.39
N GLY A 100 18.18 11.97 -3.77
CA GLY A 100 18.09 12.15 -2.32
C GLY A 100 17.85 10.84 -1.56
N VAL A 101 17.32 9.81 -2.24
CA VAL A 101 17.24 8.42 -1.77
C VAL A 101 17.66 7.45 -2.89
N ASP A 102 18.09 6.25 -2.52
CA ASP A 102 18.52 5.21 -3.46
C ASP A 102 17.36 4.35 -3.95
N ALA A 103 16.32 4.21 -3.14
CA ALA A 103 15.12 3.43 -3.43
C ALA A 103 13.91 3.98 -2.68
N VAL A 104 12.71 3.61 -3.14
CA VAL A 104 11.45 3.84 -2.41
C VAL A 104 10.79 2.50 -2.15
N ILE A 105 10.30 2.26 -0.94
CA ILE A 105 9.45 1.12 -0.60
C ILE A 105 8.01 1.63 -0.50
N THR A 106 7.12 1.02 -1.26
CA THR A 106 5.70 1.37 -1.33
C THR A 106 4.88 0.21 -1.89
N ASP A 107 3.57 0.35 -1.89
CA ASP A 107 2.65 -0.67 -2.40
C ASP A 107 2.77 -0.86 -3.92
N ASN A 108 2.65 -2.10 -4.36
CA ASN A 108 2.79 -2.49 -5.76
C ASN A 108 1.82 -1.75 -6.70
N ALA A 109 0.57 -1.51 -6.29
CA ALA A 109 -0.40 -0.77 -7.10
C ALA A 109 0.04 0.67 -7.32
N VAL A 110 0.55 1.33 -6.27
CA VAL A 110 1.04 2.73 -6.33
C VAL A 110 2.27 2.82 -7.22
N ALA A 111 3.26 1.95 -7.01
CA ALA A 111 4.50 1.95 -7.79
C ALA A 111 4.25 1.68 -9.28
N ASN A 112 3.47 0.64 -9.59
CA ASN A 112 3.18 0.25 -10.97
C ASN A 112 2.38 1.33 -11.72
N GLU A 113 1.39 1.95 -11.07
CA GLU A 113 0.60 3.02 -11.69
C GLU A 113 1.46 4.27 -11.92
N TYR A 114 2.35 4.61 -10.97
CA TYR A 114 3.28 5.73 -11.16
C TYR A 114 4.22 5.49 -12.35
N VAL A 115 4.83 4.31 -12.45
CA VAL A 115 5.76 3.96 -13.55
C VAL A 115 5.04 3.95 -14.88
N LYS A 116 3.84 3.36 -14.95
CA LYS A 116 3.00 3.31 -16.15
C LYS A 116 2.66 4.71 -16.68
N ASN A 117 2.31 5.64 -15.78
CA ASN A 117 1.94 7.00 -16.15
C ASN A 117 3.14 7.93 -16.34
N ASN A 118 4.35 7.50 -15.99
CA ASN A 118 5.57 8.28 -16.11
C ASN A 118 6.71 7.51 -16.79
N PRO A 119 6.53 6.97 -18.01
CA PRO A 119 7.51 6.10 -18.66
C PRO A 119 8.86 6.79 -18.90
N ASN A 120 8.85 8.11 -19.08
CA ASN A 120 10.06 8.91 -19.31
C ASN A 120 10.95 9.07 -18.06
N LYS A 121 10.45 8.72 -16.89
CA LYS A 121 11.22 8.81 -15.63
C LYS A 121 12.21 7.67 -15.43
N LYS A 122 12.18 6.65 -16.29
CA LYS A 122 13.11 5.50 -16.29
C LYS A 122 13.23 4.86 -14.90
N LEU A 123 12.10 4.54 -14.31
CA LEU A 123 11.99 3.83 -13.04
C LEU A 123 11.75 2.34 -13.28
N GLN A 124 12.12 1.52 -12.30
CA GLN A 124 11.91 0.07 -12.29
C GLN A 124 11.29 -0.35 -10.96
N VAL A 125 10.27 -1.21 -11.05
CA VAL A 125 9.65 -1.87 -9.90
C VAL A 125 10.28 -3.25 -9.70
N ILE A 126 10.67 -3.54 -8.47
CA ILE A 126 11.24 -4.83 -8.06
C ILE A 126 10.32 -5.45 -7.03
N GLU A 127 9.79 -6.63 -7.36
CA GLU A 127 9.00 -7.47 -6.47
C GLU A 127 9.93 -8.39 -5.67
N ASP A 128 9.66 -8.55 -4.38
CA ASP A 128 10.43 -9.46 -3.52
C ASP A 128 9.50 -10.20 -2.54
N PRO A 129 8.79 -11.23 -3.00
CA PRO A 129 7.84 -11.98 -2.18
C PRO A 129 8.47 -12.77 -1.04
N LYS A 130 9.81 -12.87 -1.00
CA LYS A 130 10.52 -13.50 0.12
C LYS A 130 10.62 -12.59 1.32
N ASN A 131 10.74 -11.28 1.10
CA ASN A 131 10.91 -10.28 2.14
C ASN A 131 9.66 -9.44 2.39
N PHE A 132 8.72 -9.40 1.44
CA PHE A 132 7.45 -8.69 1.54
C PHE A 132 6.27 -9.64 1.40
N ALA A 133 5.58 -9.89 2.49
CA ALA A 133 4.36 -10.69 2.50
C ALA A 133 3.18 -9.94 1.85
N SER A 134 2.15 -10.69 1.46
CA SER A 134 0.89 -10.09 1.02
C SER A 134 0.22 -9.34 2.15
N GLU A 135 -0.33 -8.19 1.83
CA GLU A 135 -1.13 -7.32 2.67
C GLU A 135 -2.53 -7.17 2.06
N TYR A 136 -3.50 -6.77 2.87
CA TYR A 136 -4.88 -6.63 2.41
C TYR A 136 -5.42 -5.25 2.78
N TYR A 137 -6.04 -4.57 1.80
CA TYR A 137 -6.73 -3.31 2.05
C TYR A 137 -8.14 -3.56 2.53
N GLY A 138 -8.54 -2.81 3.54
CA GLY A 138 -9.92 -2.72 4.01
C GLY A 138 -10.41 -1.28 4.00
N MET A 139 -11.71 -1.10 3.92
CA MET A 139 -12.35 0.17 4.23
C MET A 139 -12.32 0.33 5.75
N ILE A 140 -12.00 1.52 6.24
CA ILE A 140 -11.80 1.78 7.65
C ILE A 140 -12.94 2.62 8.23
N PHE A 141 -13.31 2.33 9.47
CA PHE A 141 -14.40 2.97 10.19
C PHE A 141 -13.97 3.36 11.61
N PRO A 142 -14.63 4.35 12.23
CA PRO A 142 -14.55 4.51 13.67
C PRO A 142 -14.94 3.21 14.37
N LYS A 143 -14.39 2.98 15.56
CA LYS A 143 -14.73 1.81 16.39
C LYS A 143 -16.23 1.72 16.64
N ASN A 144 -16.79 0.50 16.55
CA ASN A 144 -18.22 0.20 16.74
C ASN A 144 -19.15 0.92 15.73
N SER A 145 -18.70 1.15 14.53
CA SER A 145 -19.51 1.74 13.47
C SER A 145 -20.58 0.77 12.97
N GLU A 146 -21.84 1.20 12.98
CA GLU A 146 -22.95 0.44 12.39
C GLU A 146 -22.88 0.36 10.86
N LEU A 147 -22.11 1.26 10.24
CA LEU A 147 -21.94 1.30 8.79
C LEU A 147 -21.15 0.10 8.26
N LYS A 148 -20.22 -0.46 9.06
CA LYS A 148 -19.36 -1.58 8.66
C LYS A 148 -20.15 -2.76 8.10
N ALA A 149 -21.18 -3.22 8.80
CA ALA A 149 -21.97 -4.39 8.37
C ALA A 149 -22.66 -4.16 7.01
N LYS A 150 -23.20 -2.96 6.78
CA LYS A 150 -23.82 -2.56 5.51
C LYS A 150 -22.82 -2.53 4.37
N VAL A 151 -21.62 -2.01 4.63
CA VAL A 151 -20.54 -1.94 3.64
C VAL A 151 -20.00 -3.33 3.32
N ASP A 152 -19.84 -4.22 4.30
CA ASP A 152 -19.43 -5.61 4.08
C ASP A 152 -20.43 -6.36 3.20
N GLU A 153 -21.73 -6.19 3.44
CA GLU A 153 -22.79 -6.79 2.61
C GLU A 153 -22.73 -6.22 1.17
N ALA A 154 -22.60 -4.91 1.02
CA ALA A 154 -22.47 -4.26 -0.29
C ALA A 154 -21.24 -4.75 -1.05
N LEU A 155 -20.08 -4.85 -0.39
CA LEU A 155 -18.85 -5.37 -1.00
C LEU A 155 -19.02 -6.81 -1.46
N LYS A 156 -19.64 -7.67 -0.63
CA LYS A 156 -19.96 -9.05 -0.99
C LYS A 156 -20.85 -9.12 -2.25
N ASN A 157 -21.85 -8.26 -2.34
CA ASN A 157 -22.73 -8.19 -3.50
C ASN A 157 -21.97 -7.74 -4.77
N VAL A 158 -21.09 -6.75 -4.66
CA VAL A 158 -20.24 -6.29 -5.78
C VAL A 158 -19.30 -7.40 -6.26
N ILE A 159 -18.71 -8.18 -5.34
CA ILE A 159 -17.85 -9.32 -5.70
C ILE A 159 -18.66 -10.43 -6.37
N ASN A 160 -19.81 -10.81 -5.82
CA ASN A 160 -20.63 -11.91 -6.31
C ASN A 160 -21.33 -11.60 -7.65
N SER A 161 -21.63 -10.34 -7.92
CA SER A 161 -22.23 -9.91 -9.19
C SER A 161 -21.26 -9.92 -10.39
N GLY A 162 -19.95 -10.16 -10.14
CA GLY A 162 -18.91 -10.06 -11.15
C GLY A 162 -18.43 -8.63 -11.43
N LYS A 163 -19.08 -7.61 -10.85
CA LYS A 163 -18.73 -6.20 -11.07
C LYS A 163 -17.31 -5.87 -10.56
N TYR A 164 -16.92 -6.48 -9.43
CA TYR A 164 -15.56 -6.37 -8.91
C TYR A 164 -14.52 -6.84 -9.96
N THR A 165 -14.74 -8.02 -10.56
CA THR A 165 -13.84 -8.58 -11.57
C THR A 165 -13.75 -7.69 -12.81
N GLU A 166 -14.86 -7.15 -13.28
CA GLU A 166 -14.90 -6.21 -14.41
C GLU A 166 -14.04 -4.97 -14.12
N ILE A 167 -14.23 -4.35 -12.95
CA ILE A 167 -13.46 -3.16 -12.53
C ILE A 167 -11.98 -3.51 -12.38
N TYR A 168 -11.66 -4.62 -11.74
CA TYR A 168 -10.28 -5.05 -11.53
C TYR A 168 -9.54 -5.26 -12.87
N LYS A 169 -10.18 -5.93 -13.83
CA LYS A 169 -9.62 -6.10 -15.19
C LYS A 169 -9.38 -4.79 -15.90
N LYS A 170 -10.33 -3.84 -15.78
CA LYS A 170 -10.19 -2.51 -16.39
C LYS A 170 -8.93 -1.79 -15.90
N TRP A 171 -8.64 -1.85 -14.59
CA TRP A 171 -7.51 -1.12 -14.01
C TRP A 171 -6.18 -1.87 -14.09
N PHE A 172 -6.20 -3.18 -13.91
CA PHE A 172 -4.98 -4.00 -13.78
C PHE A 172 -4.71 -4.92 -14.96
N GLY A 173 -5.62 -5.04 -15.93
CA GLY A 173 -5.44 -5.86 -17.13
C GLY A 173 -5.40 -7.36 -16.88
N LYS A 174 -5.77 -7.84 -15.69
CA LYS A 174 -5.72 -9.25 -15.27
C LYS A 174 -6.89 -9.62 -14.36
N GLU A 175 -7.14 -10.92 -14.22
CA GLU A 175 -8.13 -11.44 -13.28
C GLU A 175 -7.72 -11.23 -11.81
N PRO A 176 -8.65 -10.87 -10.92
CA PRO A 176 -8.40 -10.84 -9.49
C PRO A 176 -8.34 -12.27 -8.90
N LYS A 177 -7.57 -12.44 -7.83
CA LYS A 177 -7.54 -13.69 -7.05
C LYS A 177 -8.55 -13.61 -5.92
N LEU A 178 -9.84 -13.79 -6.23
CA LEU A 178 -10.93 -13.62 -5.28
C LEU A 178 -10.86 -14.54 -4.05
N ASP A 179 -10.32 -15.74 -4.21
CA ASP A 179 -10.21 -16.70 -3.10
C ASP A 179 -9.31 -16.18 -1.98
N ARG A 180 -8.31 -15.37 -2.30
CA ARG A 180 -7.43 -14.74 -1.31
C ARG A 180 -8.15 -13.66 -0.50
N LEU A 181 -9.14 -12.99 -1.06
CA LEU A 181 -9.96 -12.02 -0.33
C LEU A 181 -10.97 -12.69 0.61
N LYS A 182 -11.38 -13.93 0.33
CA LYS A 182 -12.36 -14.70 1.11
C LYS A 182 -11.75 -15.42 2.32
N GLN A 183 -10.45 -15.57 2.37
CA GLN A 183 -9.73 -16.32 3.41
C GLN A 183 -9.31 -15.46 4.62
N GLN A 184 -9.67 -14.18 4.67
CA GLN A 184 -9.28 -13.23 5.72
C GLN A 184 -10.39 -12.98 6.74
#